data_588d83c8808e77800f21ed885b80d009
#
_entry.id   588d83c8808e77800f21ed885b80d009
#
_cell.length_a   1.000
_cell.length_b   1.000
_cell.length_c   1.000
_cell.angle_alpha   90.00
_cell.angle_beta   90.00
_cell.angle_gamma   90.00
#
_symmetry.space_group_name_H-M   'P 1'
#
loop_
_entity.id
_entity.type
_entity.pdbx_description
1 polymer ?
#
loop_
_entity_poly.entity_id
_entity_poly.type
_entity_poly.pdbx_seq_one_letter_code
_entity_poly.pdbx_strand_id
1 'polypeptide(L)'
;MEEVIANQEYEIVLTTFKGGAFMRYRPGDMYRCLRTVSEKEGVMLPQFEYVDRVPWVIDIAGFTRITEGSIRCVLDRSRLPVGDWFAMKEYNGDKRSFMHFYVELDSETPQAAYLDEQLIKDHFGAYFRHYDHDYKDLKRLLGVEPLVVTILPIGSLKRFEERYGYQIRKINPSMRDVIDLNHMLHEADRTGGGR
;
A
#
# COMPACT_ATOMS: atom_id res chain seq x y z
N MET A 1 2.28 16.04 -28.37
CA MET A 1 1.68 15.47 -27.16
C MET A 1 0.57 14.56 -27.65
N GLU A 2 0.84 13.28 -27.66
CA GLU A 2 -0.17 12.30 -28.02
C GLU A 2 -1.23 12.32 -26.94
N GLU A 3 -2.39 12.68 -27.31
CA GLU A 3 -3.74 12.57 -26.81
C GLU A 3 -3.91 12.30 -25.32
N VAL A 4 -3.74 13.34 -24.53
CA VAL A 4 -4.25 13.36 -23.16
C VAL A 4 -5.78 13.37 -23.24
N ILE A 5 -6.41 12.43 -22.54
CA ILE A 5 -7.88 12.27 -22.52
C ILE A 5 -8.39 12.75 -21.16
N ALA A 6 -9.45 13.56 -21.17
CA ALA A 6 -10.08 14.03 -19.96
C ALA A 6 -10.58 12.86 -19.08
N ASN A 7 -10.47 13.01 -17.77
CA ASN A 7 -10.80 12.01 -16.73
C ASN A 7 -9.93 10.74 -16.70
N GLN A 8 -8.84 10.69 -17.50
CA GLN A 8 -7.84 9.63 -17.37
C GLN A 8 -6.70 10.03 -16.44
N GLU A 9 -6.07 9.02 -15.84
CA GLU A 9 -4.93 9.18 -14.94
C GLU A 9 -3.62 8.87 -15.65
N TYR A 10 -2.61 9.70 -15.35
CA TYR A 10 -1.29 9.66 -15.98
C TYR A 10 -0.19 9.77 -14.94
N GLU A 11 0.87 8.99 -15.08
CA GLU A 11 2.11 9.23 -14.36
C GLU A 11 2.90 10.35 -15.07
N ILE A 12 3.35 11.35 -14.30
CA ILE A 12 4.20 12.40 -14.82
C ILE A 12 5.62 11.87 -15.04
N VAL A 13 6.17 12.14 -16.22
CA VAL A 13 7.57 11.87 -16.58
C VAL A 13 8.23 13.17 -17.00
N LEU A 14 9.29 13.55 -16.30
CA LEU A 14 9.98 14.83 -16.49
C LEU A 14 11.29 14.67 -17.25
N THR A 15 11.53 15.56 -18.21
CA THR A 15 12.83 15.73 -18.88
C THR A 15 13.22 17.21 -18.86
N THR A 16 14.41 17.54 -18.36
CA THR A 16 14.93 18.92 -18.35
C THR A 16 15.95 19.10 -19.47
N PHE A 17 15.81 20.16 -20.25
CA PHE A 17 16.71 20.49 -21.37
C PHE A 17 17.71 21.61 -21.05
N LYS A 18 17.63 22.22 -19.85
CA LYS A 18 18.48 23.36 -19.43
C LYS A 18 19.58 22.95 -18.45
N GLY A 19 20.11 21.75 -18.59
CA GLY A 19 21.06 21.19 -17.65
C GLY A 19 20.39 20.46 -16.46
N GLY A 20 21.16 19.60 -15.79
CA GLY A 20 20.65 18.70 -14.77
C GLY A 20 20.44 17.27 -15.28
N ALA A 21 20.38 16.32 -14.36
CA ALA A 21 20.37 14.88 -14.64
C ALA A 21 18.97 14.30 -14.90
N PHE A 22 17.93 15.13 -15.00
CA PHE A 22 16.57 14.62 -15.16
C PHE A 22 16.27 14.33 -16.62
N MET A 23 16.51 13.09 -17.03
CA MET A 23 16.10 12.55 -18.32
C MET A 23 15.10 11.42 -18.06
N ARG A 24 13.83 11.62 -18.51
CA ARG A 24 12.71 10.70 -18.25
C ARG A 24 12.55 10.35 -16.76
N TYR A 25 12.79 11.33 -15.89
CA TYR A 25 12.63 11.15 -14.45
C TYR A 25 11.17 10.91 -14.10
N ARG A 26 10.91 9.84 -13.35
CA ARG A 26 9.59 9.41 -12.89
C ARG A 26 9.50 9.64 -11.39
N PRO A 27 8.90 10.74 -10.91
CA PRO A 27 8.70 10.98 -9.47
C PRO A 27 7.74 9.97 -8.83
N GLY A 28 6.95 9.26 -9.63
CA GLY A 28 5.94 8.32 -9.16
C GLY A 28 4.64 9.01 -8.74
N ASP A 29 4.36 10.19 -9.27
CA ASP A 29 3.15 10.93 -9.00
C ASP A 29 2.11 10.69 -10.10
N MET A 30 0.87 10.38 -9.70
CA MET A 30 -0.28 10.18 -10.56
C MET A 30 -1.16 11.42 -10.58
N TYR A 31 -1.54 11.83 -11.78
CA TYR A 31 -2.39 12.99 -12.00
C TYR A 31 -3.56 12.61 -12.90
N ARG A 32 -4.73 13.14 -12.58
CA ARG A 32 -5.94 13.02 -13.42
C ARG A 32 -6.05 14.23 -14.33
N CYS A 33 -6.25 14.02 -15.62
CA CYS A 33 -6.58 15.11 -16.52
C CYS A 33 -8.01 15.57 -16.29
N LEU A 34 -8.20 16.79 -15.83
CA LEU A 34 -9.52 17.38 -15.63
C LEU A 34 -10.16 17.80 -16.95
N ARG A 35 -9.37 18.42 -17.81
CA ARG A 35 -9.79 18.90 -19.13
C ARG A 35 -8.57 19.11 -20.04
N THR A 36 -8.75 18.93 -21.32
CA THR A 36 -7.68 19.08 -22.31
C THR A 36 -7.51 20.53 -22.78
N VAL A 37 -8.58 21.33 -22.73
CA VAL A 37 -8.63 22.73 -23.11
C VAL A 37 -9.59 23.49 -22.20
N SER A 38 -9.30 24.72 -21.87
CA SER A 38 -10.21 25.65 -21.19
C SER A 38 -10.45 26.88 -22.06
N GLU A 39 -11.45 26.83 -22.93
CA GLU A 39 -11.83 27.95 -23.81
C GLU A 39 -12.21 29.20 -22.98
N LYS A 40 -12.90 29.01 -21.85
CA LYS A 40 -13.33 30.08 -20.96
C LYS A 40 -12.17 30.88 -20.37
N GLU A 41 -11.03 30.24 -20.17
CA GLU A 41 -9.82 30.82 -19.57
C GLU A 41 -8.74 31.11 -20.64
N GLY A 42 -9.00 30.76 -21.89
CA GLY A 42 -8.03 30.88 -23.00
C GLY A 42 -6.81 29.96 -22.86
N VAL A 43 -6.94 28.89 -22.07
CA VAL A 43 -5.84 27.95 -21.81
C VAL A 43 -5.96 26.76 -22.73
N MET A 44 -5.00 26.62 -23.67
CA MET A 44 -4.93 25.55 -24.67
C MET A 44 -4.05 24.38 -24.21
N LEU A 45 -3.85 24.21 -22.90
CA LEU A 45 -3.05 23.14 -22.30
C LEU A 45 -3.92 22.27 -21.38
N PRO A 46 -3.65 20.96 -21.32
CA PRO A 46 -4.32 20.06 -20.39
C PRO A 46 -4.10 20.51 -18.95
N GLN A 47 -5.16 20.44 -18.17
CA GLN A 47 -5.13 20.73 -16.72
C GLN A 47 -5.22 19.45 -15.94
N PHE A 48 -4.37 19.32 -14.94
CA PHE A 48 -4.22 18.12 -14.13
C PHE A 48 -4.44 18.40 -12.66
N GLU A 49 -5.03 17.43 -11.97
CA GLU A 49 -5.15 17.36 -10.53
C GLU A 49 -4.30 16.20 -10.02
N TYR A 50 -3.56 16.42 -8.93
CA TYR A 50 -2.84 15.36 -8.25
C TYR A 50 -3.83 14.36 -7.63
N VAL A 51 -3.60 13.07 -7.85
CA VAL A 51 -4.46 11.99 -7.33
C VAL A 51 -3.78 11.30 -6.14
N ASP A 52 -2.66 10.63 -6.40
CA ASP A 52 -1.87 9.88 -5.40
C ASP A 52 -0.51 9.49 -6.00
N ARG A 53 0.23 8.68 -5.27
CA ARG A 53 1.43 7.98 -5.78
C ARG A 53 1.03 6.78 -6.65
N VAL A 54 2.00 6.30 -7.43
CA VAL A 54 1.86 5.04 -8.16
C VAL A 54 1.45 3.89 -7.22
N PRO A 55 0.61 2.96 -7.68
CA PRO A 55 -0.02 1.97 -6.79
C PRO A 55 0.94 0.96 -6.16
N TRP A 56 2.20 0.89 -6.58
CA TRP A 56 3.23 0.02 -5.96
C TRP A 56 4.04 0.70 -4.85
N VAL A 57 3.60 1.87 -4.38
CA VAL A 57 4.20 2.60 -3.26
C VAL A 57 3.10 3.00 -2.28
N ILE A 58 3.29 2.72 -0.99
CA ILE A 58 2.47 3.29 0.08
C ILE A 58 3.11 4.59 0.51
N ASP A 59 2.42 5.68 0.27
CA ASP A 59 2.82 7.02 0.69
C ASP A 59 1.96 7.47 1.87
N ILE A 60 2.57 7.70 3.01
CA ILE A 60 1.89 8.18 4.21
C ILE A 60 2.18 9.66 4.40
N ALA A 61 1.14 10.48 4.33
CA ALA A 61 1.19 11.93 4.52
C ALA A 61 2.15 12.68 3.57
N GLY A 62 2.46 12.13 2.39
CA GLY A 62 3.44 12.71 1.47
C GLY A 62 4.90 12.59 1.94
N PHE A 63 5.15 11.82 2.99
CA PHE A 63 6.42 11.80 3.70
C PHE A 63 7.25 10.55 3.45
N THR A 64 6.65 9.36 3.55
CA THR A 64 7.35 8.09 3.34
C THR A 64 6.97 7.44 2.02
N ARG A 65 7.88 6.61 1.52
CA ARG A 65 7.66 5.80 0.32
C ARG A 65 7.93 4.33 0.64
N ILE A 66 6.91 3.67 1.18
CA ILE A 66 6.99 2.27 1.56
C ILE A 66 6.76 1.42 0.33
N THR A 67 7.74 0.58 0.00
CA THR A 67 7.70 -0.35 -1.12
C THR A 67 7.66 -1.79 -0.64
N GLU A 68 7.36 -2.72 -1.53
CA GLU A 68 7.48 -4.15 -1.24
C GLU A 68 8.88 -4.52 -0.74
N GLY A 69 9.92 -3.96 -1.36
CA GLY A 69 11.32 -4.19 -0.96
C GLY A 69 11.63 -3.72 0.45
N SER A 70 11.09 -2.56 0.88
CA SER A 70 11.29 -2.07 2.25
C SER A 70 10.59 -2.96 3.28
N ILE A 71 9.36 -3.41 3.00
CA ILE A 71 8.65 -4.34 3.88
C ILE A 71 9.38 -5.69 3.98
N ARG A 72 9.80 -6.28 2.85
CA ARG A 72 10.59 -7.52 2.83
C ARG A 72 11.87 -7.38 3.66
N CYS A 73 12.62 -6.30 3.49
CA CYS A 73 13.84 -6.06 4.25
C CYS A 73 13.58 -5.99 5.77
N VAL A 74 12.49 -5.38 6.18
CA VAL A 74 12.09 -5.32 7.59
C VAL A 74 11.68 -6.70 8.11
N LEU A 75 10.91 -7.48 7.34
CA LEU A 75 10.51 -8.85 7.71
C LEU A 75 11.74 -9.75 7.88
N ASP A 76 12.67 -9.73 6.93
CA ASP A 76 13.90 -10.53 6.99
C ASP A 76 14.74 -10.21 8.24
N ARG A 77 14.83 -8.93 8.60
CA ARG A 77 15.60 -8.48 9.77
C ARG A 77 14.90 -8.72 11.10
N SER A 78 13.59 -8.56 11.13
CA SER A 78 12.78 -8.75 12.33
C SER A 78 12.61 -10.22 12.70
N ARG A 79 12.82 -11.13 11.73
CA ARG A 79 12.60 -12.58 11.90
C ARG A 79 11.20 -12.93 12.41
N LEU A 80 10.23 -12.09 12.11
CA LEU A 80 8.83 -12.43 12.36
C LEU A 80 8.43 -13.64 11.52
N PRO A 81 7.76 -14.63 12.10
CA PRO A 81 7.32 -15.83 11.39
C PRO A 81 6.10 -15.51 10.51
N VAL A 82 6.31 -14.71 9.47
CA VAL A 82 5.30 -14.34 8.48
C VAL A 82 5.46 -15.24 7.27
N GLY A 83 4.44 -16.05 6.98
CA GLY A 83 4.40 -16.93 5.82
C GLY A 83 4.01 -16.19 4.56
N ASP A 84 2.98 -15.34 4.63
CA ASP A 84 2.57 -14.48 3.53
C ASP A 84 1.95 -13.16 4.04
N TRP A 85 1.82 -12.14 3.14
CA TRP A 85 1.36 -10.82 3.53
C TRP A 85 0.96 -9.97 2.33
N PHE A 86 0.21 -8.91 2.60
CA PHE A 86 0.08 -7.73 1.75
C PHE A 86 -0.09 -6.48 2.61
N ALA A 87 0.16 -5.32 2.03
CA ALA A 87 -0.01 -4.04 2.70
C ALA A 87 -0.71 -3.03 1.81
N MET A 88 -1.52 -2.16 2.41
CA MET A 88 -2.19 -1.11 1.67
C MET A 88 -2.25 0.20 2.46
N LYS A 89 -2.42 1.29 1.73
CA LYS A 89 -2.71 2.60 2.30
C LYS A 89 -4.20 2.68 2.63
N GLU A 90 -4.50 3.03 3.86
CA GLU A 90 -5.87 3.31 4.29
C GLU A 90 -5.96 4.67 4.97
N TYR A 91 -7.19 5.13 5.21
CA TYR A 91 -7.45 6.41 5.87
C TYR A 91 -8.36 6.18 7.07
N ASN A 92 -8.03 6.84 8.19
CA ASN A 92 -8.89 6.87 9.36
C ASN A 92 -10.03 7.90 9.19
N GLY A 93 -10.93 7.98 10.19
CA GLY A 93 -12.04 8.93 10.21
C GLY A 93 -11.61 10.40 10.06
N ASP A 94 -10.39 10.76 10.47
CA ASP A 94 -9.78 12.08 10.34
C ASP A 94 -9.07 12.29 9.00
N LYS A 95 -9.25 11.40 8.05
CA LYS A 95 -8.59 11.38 6.73
C LYS A 95 -7.05 11.31 6.80
N ARG A 96 -6.49 10.85 7.91
CA ARG A 96 -5.05 10.60 8.03
C ARG A 96 -4.74 9.23 7.45
N SER A 97 -3.74 9.19 6.57
CA SER A 97 -3.31 7.93 5.96
C SER A 97 -2.46 7.11 6.92
N PHE A 98 -2.60 5.79 6.86
CA PHE A 98 -1.78 4.82 7.57
C PHE A 98 -1.54 3.60 6.68
N MET A 99 -0.53 2.80 7.03
CA MET A 99 -0.30 1.49 6.42
C MET A 99 -1.10 0.43 7.18
N HIS A 100 -1.96 -0.29 6.49
CA HIS A 100 -2.58 -1.50 7.00
C HIS A 100 -1.79 -2.71 6.48
N PHE A 101 -1.26 -3.48 7.40
CA PHE A 101 -0.42 -4.64 7.12
C PHE A 101 -1.18 -5.91 7.47
N TYR A 102 -1.55 -6.68 6.46
CA TYR A 102 -2.24 -7.95 6.57
C TYR A 102 -1.22 -9.08 6.49
N VAL A 103 -1.21 -9.96 7.49
CA VAL A 103 -0.20 -11.01 7.61
C VAL A 103 -0.83 -12.38 7.82
N GLU A 104 -0.31 -13.38 7.15
CA GLU A 104 -0.48 -14.78 7.52
C GLU A 104 0.75 -15.24 8.27
N LEU A 105 0.56 -15.84 9.43
CA LEU A 105 1.67 -16.40 10.20
C LEU A 105 2.08 -17.76 9.65
N ASP A 106 3.37 -18.06 9.74
CA ASP A 106 3.91 -19.36 9.39
C ASP A 106 3.51 -20.41 10.44
N SER A 107 2.65 -21.34 10.06
CA SER A 107 2.14 -22.40 10.94
C SER A 107 3.20 -23.42 11.37
N GLU A 108 4.32 -23.51 10.67
CA GLU A 108 5.40 -24.44 11.00
C GLU A 108 6.29 -23.87 12.14
N THR A 109 6.19 -22.58 12.41
CA THR A 109 6.98 -21.91 13.45
C THR A 109 6.21 -21.87 14.78
N PRO A 110 6.66 -22.58 15.84
CA PRO A 110 5.96 -22.63 17.13
C PRO A 110 5.69 -21.26 17.76
N GLN A 111 6.57 -20.29 17.51
CA GLN A 111 6.45 -18.93 18.04
C GLN A 111 5.24 -18.18 17.46
N ALA A 112 4.76 -18.57 16.28
CA ALA A 112 3.60 -17.95 15.64
C ALA A 112 2.33 -18.01 16.50
N ALA A 113 2.16 -19.10 17.27
CA ALA A 113 1.00 -19.30 18.14
C ALA A 113 0.88 -18.27 19.31
N TYR A 114 1.95 -17.56 19.61
CA TYR A 114 2.01 -16.58 20.72
C TYR A 114 1.99 -15.13 20.24
N LEU A 115 1.90 -14.91 18.92
CA LEU A 115 1.87 -13.57 18.34
C LEU A 115 0.43 -13.09 18.23
N ASP A 116 0.20 -11.88 18.71
CA ASP A 116 -1.01 -11.11 18.45
C ASP A 116 -0.70 -9.88 17.54
N GLU A 117 -1.73 -9.22 17.09
CA GLU A 117 -1.61 -8.05 16.20
C GLU A 117 -0.79 -6.92 16.82
N GLN A 118 -0.93 -6.71 18.15
CA GLN A 118 -0.21 -5.65 18.84
C GLN A 118 1.29 -5.96 18.94
N LEU A 119 1.64 -7.20 19.25
CA LEU A 119 3.03 -7.62 19.34
C LEU A 119 3.73 -7.56 17.99
N ILE A 120 3.05 -8.00 16.91
CA ILE A 120 3.56 -7.87 15.55
C ILE A 120 3.73 -6.39 15.18
N LYS A 121 2.73 -5.56 15.47
CA LYS A 121 2.78 -4.12 15.22
C LYS A 121 3.97 -3.46 15.92
N ASP A 122 4.17 -3.73 17.19
CA ASP A 122 5.25 -3.12 17.96
C ASP A 122 6.62 -3.58 17.46
N HIS A 123 6.76 -4.87 17.21
CA HIS A 123 8.00 -5.47 16.74
C HIS A 123 8.33 -5.00 15.31
N PHE A 124 7.41 -5.17 14.37
CA PHE A 124 7.58 -4.72 12.98
C PHE A 124 7.83 -3.21 12.90
N GLY A 125 7.04 -2.41 13.63
CA GLY A 125 7.18 -0.97 13.68
C GLY A 125 8.52 -0.52 14.26
N ALA A 126 9.07 -1.24 15.26
CA ALA A 126 10.40 -0.96 15.79
C ALA A 126 11.50 -1.14 14.74
N TYR A 127 11.45 -2.25 13.99
CA TYR A 127 12.41 -2.49 12.90
C TYR A 127 12.22 -1.52 11.74
N PHE A 128 10.97 -1.17 11.42
CA PHE A 128 10.68 -0.22 10.35
C PHE A 128 11.24 1.17 10.67
N ARG A 129 11.09 1.67 11.89
CA ARG A 129 11.68 2.93 12.37
C ARG A 129 13.21 2.93 12.34
N HIS A 130 13.82 1.75 12.52
CA HIS A 130 15.28 1.63 12.42
C HIS A 130 15.76 1.63 10.96
N TYR A 131 14.96 1.06 10.06
CA TYR A 131 15.30 0.92 8.66
C TYR A 131 15.00 2.20 7.85
N ASP A 132 13.88 2.87 8.12
CA ASP A 132 13.38 4.03 7.38
C ASP A 132 13.33 5.26 8.29
N HIS A 133 14.20 6.24 8.00
CA HIS A 133 14.28 7.46 8.79
C HIS A 133 13.01 8.32 8.67
N ASP A 134 12.40 8.36 7.50
CA ASP A 134 11.18 9.12 7.27
C ASP A 134 10.01 8.50 8.05
N TYR A 135 9.93 7.18 8.09
CA TYR A 135 8.94 6.46 8.91
C TYR A 135 9.13 6.72 10.42
N LYS A 136 10.38 6.83 10.88
CA LYS A 136 10.68 7.17 12.28
C LYS A 136 10.07 8.49 12.70
N ASP A 137 10.08 9.49 11.83
CA ASP A 137 9.57 10.82 12.14
C ASP A 137 8.04 10.93 12.01
N LEU A 138 7.39 10.02 11.30
CA LEU A 138 5.93 10.02 11.10
C LEU A 138 5.15 10.00 12.42
N LYS A 139 5.52 9.15 13.36
CA LYS A 139 4.85 9.07 14.64
C LYS A 139 4.91 10.40 15.40
N ARG A 140 6.06 11.09 15.33
CA ARG A 140 6.25 12.41 15.95
C ARG A 140 5.42 13.48 15.25
N LEU A 141 5.34 13.44 13.92
CA LEU A 141 4.63 14.40 13.10
C LEU A 141 3.10 14.22 13.15
N LEU A 142 2.65 12.98 13.09
CA LEU A 142 1.22 12.65 13.04
C LEU A 142 0.59 12.49 14.43
N GLY A 143 1.41 12.32 15.48
CA GLY A 143 0.95 12.05 16.86
C GLY A 143 0.36 10.65 17.06
N VAL A 144 0.34 9.80 16.02
CA VAL A 144 -0.21 8.44 16.05
C VAL A 144 0.73 7.48 15.32
N GLU A 145 0.67 6.20 15.67
CA GLU A 145 1.39 5.17 14.91
C GLU A 145 0.70 4.95 13.56
N PRO A 146 1.41 5.16 12.44
CA PRO A 146 0.83 5.03 11.11
C PRO A 146 0.78 3.58 10.61
N LEU A 147 0.62 2.62 11.51
CA LEU A 147 0.59 1.19 11.24
C LEU A 147 -0.58 0.52 11.96
N VAL A 148 -1.35 -0.24 11.21
CA VAL A 148 -2.34 -1.20 11.71
C VAL A 148 -1.94 -2.57 11.19
N VAL A 149 -2.11 -3.60 12.01
CA VAL A 149 -1.85 -5.00 11.64
C VAL A 149 -3.13 -5.80 11.78
N THR A 150 -3.37 -6.68 10.83
CA THR A 150 -4.43 -7.69 10.91
C THR A 150 -3.85 -9.06 10.58
N ILE A 151 -4.06 -10.02 11.45
CA ILE A 151 -3.65 -11.40 11.24
C ILE A 151 -4.76 -12.11 10.47
N LEU A 152 -4.40 -12.63 9.30
CA LEU A 152 -5.29 -13.44 8.48
C LEU A 152 -5.24 -14.91 8.92
N PRO A 153 -6.34 -15.66 8.81
CA PRO A 153 -6.32 -17.12 8.97
C PRO A 153 -5.34 -17.77 8.00
N ILE A 154 -4.63 -18.79 8.47
CA ILE A 154 -3.60 -19.49 7.69
C ILE A 154 -4.19 -20.00 6.36
N GLY A 155 -3.45 -19.79 5.28
CA GLY A 155 -3.82 -20.22 3.92
C GLY A 155 -4.88 -19.34 3.25
N SER A 156 -5.22 -18.17 3.80
CA SER A 156 -6.22 -17.25 3.22
C SER A 156 -5.81 -16.74 1.85
N LEU A 157 -4.55 -16.32 1.70
CA LEU A 157 -4.05 -15.79 0.43
C LEU A 157 -3.91 -16.88 -0.63
N LYS A 158 -3.52 -18.08 -0.23
CA LYS A 158 -3.50 -19.24 -1.13
C LYS A 158 -4.91 -19.63 -1.61
N ARG A 159 -5.89 -19.67 -0.69
CA ARG A 159 -7.30 -19.91 -1.05
C ARG A 159 -7.87 -18.84 -1.98
N PHE A 160 -7.45 -17.59 -1.78
CA PHE A 160 -7.82 -16.50 -2.69
C PHE A 160 -7.27 -16.76 -4.09
N GLU A 161 -5.98 -17.10 -4.21
CA GLU A 161 -5.35 -17.43 -5.50
C GLU A 161 -6.05 -18.62 -6.18
N GLU A 162 -6.36 -19.68 -5.43
CA GLU A 162 -7.08 -20.87 -5.95
C GLU A 162 -8.49 -20.51 -6.45
N ARG A 163 -9.19 -19.59 -5.76
CA ARG A 163 -10.58 -19.20 -6.12
C ARG A 163 -10.65 -18.24 -7.30
N TYR A 164 -9.73 -17.26 -7.36
CA TYR A 164 -9.79 -16.18 -8.36
C TYR A 164 -8.77 -16.31 -9.48
N GLY A 165 -7.80 -17.23 -9.38
CA GLY A 165 -6.82 -17.52 -10.42
C GLY A 165 -5.66 -16.54 -10.51
N TYR A 166 -5.50 -15.65 -9.52
CA TYR A 166 -4.38 -14.72 -9.44
C TYR A 166 -4.03 -14.37 -7.97
N GLN A 167 -2.80 -13.91 -7.74
CA GLN A 167 -2.34 -13.51 -6.42
C GLN A 167 -2.74 -12.06 -6.09
N ILE A 168 -3.10 -11.82 -4.83
CA ILE A 168 -3.28 -10.45 -4.32
C ILE A 168 -1.96 -9.70 -4.45
N ARG A 169 -2.02 -8.48 -4.98
CA ARG A 169 -0.86 -7.61 -5.05
C ARG A 169 -0.31 -7.31 -3.65
N LYS A 170 1.01 -7.39 -3.48
CA LYS A 170 1.65 -7.16 -2.17
C LYS A 170 1.52 -5.72 -1.66
N ILE A 171 1.50 -4.74 -2.55
CA ILE A 171 1.36 -3.32 -2.21
C ILE A 171 0.11 -2.76 -2.87
N ASN A 172 -0.71 -2.10 -2.09
CA ASN A 172 -1.96 -1.46 -2.52
C ASN A 172 -2.76 -2.37 -3.47
N PRO A 173 -3.21 -3.57 -3.03
CA PRO A 173 -4.17 -4.35 -3.79
C PRO A 173 -5.41 -3.52 -4.09
N SER A 174 -6.20 -3.91 -5.07
CA SER A 174 -7.45 -3.22 -5.35
C SER A 174 -8.41 -3.39 -4.16
N MET A 175 -9.25 -2.40 -3.90
CA MET A 175 -10.28 -2.50 -2.85
C MET A 175 -11.20 -3.68 -3.11
N ARG A 176 -11.43 -4.05 -4.38
CA ARG A 176 -12.22 -5.21 -4.76
C ARG A 176 -11.57 -6.50 -4.26
N ASP A 177 -10.26 -6.67 -4.45
CA ASP A 177 -9.54 -7.87 -3.99
C ASP A 177 -9.67 -8.05 -2.47
N VAL A 178 -9.57 -6.94 -1.73
CA VAL A 178 -9.71 -6.97 -0.26
C VAL A 178 -11.12 -7.30 0.18
N ILE A 179 -12.14 -6.76 -0.50
CA ILE A 179 -13.55 -7.09 -0.26
C ILE A 179 -13.80 -8.56 -0.57
N ASP A 180 -13.33 -9.05 -1.70
CA ASP A 180 -13.51 -10.44 -2.13
C ASP A 180 -12.80 -11.41 -1.16
N LEU A 181 -11.61 -11.06 -0.65
CA LEU A 181 -10.92 -11.82 0.39
C LEU A 181 -11.76 -11.88 1.68
N ASN A 182 -12.25 -10.74 2.17
CA ASN A 182 -13.05 -10.67 3.38
C ASN A 182 -14.35 -11.49 3.24
N HIS A 183 -15.03 -11.41 2.10
CA HIS A 183 -16.21 -12.23 1.83
C HIS A 183 -15.89 -13.73 1.91
N MET A 184 -14.79 -14.15 1.29
CA MET A 184 -14.34 -15.54 1.32
C MET A 184 -14.05 -16.02 2.76
N LEU A 185 -13.42 -15.18 3.59
CA LEU A 185 -13.14 -15.51 4.99
C LEU A 185 -14.42 -15.65 5.80
N HIS A 186 -15.38 -14.74 5.65
CA HIS A 186 -16.68 -14.83 6.34
C HIS A 186 -17.52 -16.03 5.89
N GLU A 187 -17.44 -16.45 4.63
CA GLU A 187 -18.10 -17.68 4.15
C GLU A 187 -17.50 -18.92 4.84
N ALA A 188 -16.17 -18.96 4.99
CA ALA A 188 -15.47 -20.07 5.64
C ALA A 188 -15.86 -20.19 7.13
N ASP A 189 -15.98 -19.07 7.84
CA ASP A 189 -16.40 -19.05 9.26
C ASP A 189 -17.82 -19.59 9.45
N ARG A 190 -18.74 -19.28 8.52
CA ARG A 190 -20.13 -19.77 8.54
C ARG A 190 -20.24 -21.26 8.28
N THR A 191 -19.35 -21.81 7.45
CA THR A 191 -19.36 -23.23 7.11
C THR A 191 -18.55 -24.09 8.09
N GLY A 192 -17.58 -23.50 8.81
CA GLY A 192 -16.75 -24.17 9.83
C GLY A 192 -17.38 -24.24 11.24
N GLY A 193 -18.38 -23.45 11.53
CA GLY A 193 -19.06 -23.37 12.85
C GLY A 193 -20.10 -24.46 13.14
N GLY A 194 -20.19 -25.50 12.33
CA GLY A 194 -21.18 -26.60 12.43
C GLY A 194 -20.58 -27.95 12.83
N ARG A 195 -19.69 -27.99 13.86
CA ARG A 195 -19.29 -29.27 14.50
C ARG A 195 -19.14 -29.10 15.98
#